data_c2fc7523569b33d9a909623720ce4025
#
_entry.id   c2fc7523569b33d9a909623720ce4025
#
_cell.length_a   1.000
_cell.length_b   1.000
_cell.length_c   1.000
_cell.angle_alpha   90.00
_cell.angle_beta   90.00
_cell.angle_gamma   90.00
#
_symmetry.space_group_name_H-M   'P 1'
#
loop_
_entity.id
_entity.type
_entity.pdbx_description
1 polymer ?
#
loop_
_entity_poly.entity_id
_entity_poly.type
_entity_poly.pdbx_seq_one_letter_code
_entity_poly.pdbx_strand_id
1 'polypeptide(L)'
;MNQLDHTNQILATALFVCALVHTFMSSWFNRLAAKQQAGSLAENTLHFLGEVEVVFGLWAGVYLLMLGTMHGYSNATVFLESLSFTEPAFVFAVMVISSTRPVLNFTAKLVTRFAAGLATLLPLPGATSFFLILLTAGPLSGSLITEPGAMTLTALLVHARLLKNKCSDAFKYATIGLLFVNISIGGLLTPFAAPPVVMVASKWNWDLSHMLAHFGWRAALAVIINTTLIASVFWKELSQMPALKPAPRKVGPGHPPGWLILIHFLFLAAVVATAHHMTVFSGLLLLFLGVTEITREYQDHLRLRESLLVAFFLAGLVVLGKEQEWWLRPLLDNAGDRTLFWGAAGLTAITDNAALTYLASQVPTLSDSAKHAIVAGAVTGGGLTVIANAPNPAGYAILKDRYGSGGINPWKLFAAAAIPTLIAAACFLL
;
A
#
# COMPACT_ATOMS: atom_id res chain seq x y z
N MET A 1 -29.92 -23.04 6.14
CA MET A 1 -29.45 -22.04 5.17
C MET A 1 -30.51 -21.94 4.08
N ASN A 2 -31.17 -20.79 3.94
CA ASN A 2 -32.23 -20.62 2.94
C ASN A 2 -31.64 -20.68 1.51
N GLN A 3 -32.39 -21.22 0.53
CA GLN A 3 -31.95 -21.27 -0.89
C GLN A 3 -31.55 -19.88 -1.43
N LEU A 4 -32.20 -18.83 -0.95
CA LEU A 4 -31.89 -17.43 -1.30
C LEU A 4 -30.47 -17.02 -0.86
N ASP A 5 -30.03 -17.45 0.34
CA ASP A 5 -28.67 -17.14 0.83
C ASP A 5 -27.59 -17.80 -0.04
N HIS A 6 -27.82 -19.07 -0.46
CA HIS A 6 -26.84 -19.78 -1.29
C HIS A 6 -26.73 -19.20 -2.72
N THR A 7 -27.83 -18.74 -3.30
CA THR A 7 -27.82 -18.07 -4.62
C THR A 7 -27.02 -16.76 -4.55
N ASN A 8 -27.19 -15.97 -3.48
CA ASN A 8 -26.47 -14.73 -3.28
C ASN A 8 -24.97 -14.98 -3.07
N GLN A 9 -24.60 -16.03 -2.33
CA GLN A 9 -23.21 -16.43 -2.14
C GLN A 9 -22.54 -16.82 -3.46
N ILE A 10 -23.21 -17.63 -4.30
CA ILE A 10 -22.70 -18.00 -5.63
C ILE A 10 -22.55 -16.78 -6.50
N LEU A 11 -23.55 -15.87 -6.54
CA LEU A 11 -23.51 -14.65 -7.31
C LEU A 11 -22.35 -13.74 -6.87
N ALA A 12 -22.21 -13.49 -5.57
CA ALA A 12 -21.11 -12.70 -5.02
C ALA A 12 -19.75 -13.32 -5.38
N THR A 13 -19.63 -14.66 -5.28
CA THR A 13 -18.39 -15.36 -5.62
C THR A 13 -18.09 -15.26 -7.13
N ALA A 14 -19.08 -15.41 -7.99
CA ALA A 14 -18.90 -15.27 -9.44
C ALA A 14 -18.42 -13.85 -9.79
N LEU A 15 -19.03 -12.82 -9.20
CA LEU A 15 -18.64 -11.43 -9.43
C LEU A 15 -17.28 -11.08 -8.78
N PHE A 16 -16.94 -11.72 -7.66
CA PHE A 16 -15.61 -11.64 -7.07
C PHE A 16 -14.54 -12.23 -8.03
N VAL A 17 -14.81 -13.38 -8.62
CA VAL A 17 -13.93 -13.97 -9.64
C VAL A 17 -13.85 -13.06 -10.88
N CYS A 18 -14.96 -12.46 -11.32
CA CYS A 18 -14.94 -11.47 -12.40
C CYS A 18 -14.04 -10.27 -12.04
N ALA A 19 -14.08 -9.78 -10.81
CA ALA A 19 -13.19 -8.72 -10.34
C ALA A 19 -11.71 -9.16 -10.42
N LEU A 20 -11.37 -10.35 -9.96
CA LEU A 20 -10.00 -10.88 -10.08
C LEU A 20 -9.55 -10.97 -11.55
N VAL A 21 -10.36 -11.54 -12.43
CA VAL A 21 -10.05 -11.63 -13.87
C VAL A 21 -9.88 -10.24 -14.49
N HIS A 22 -10.76 -9.30 -14.14
CA HIS A 22 -10.68 -7.91 -14.62
C HIS A 22 -9.37 -7.24 -14.18
N THR A 23 -8.92 -7.49 -12.94
CA THR A 23 -7.63 -6.97 -12.45
C THR A 23 -6.47 -7.38 -13.36
N PHE A 24 -6.43 -8.64 -13.82
CA PHE A 24 -5.42 -9.08 -14.80
C PHE A 24 -5.59 -8.44 -16.17
N MET A 25 -6.79 -8.02 -16.53
CA MET A 25 -7.08 -7.37 -17.81
C MET A 25 -6.78 -5.85 -17.81
N SER A 26 -6.44 -5.24 -16.67
CA SER A 26 -6.20 -3.79 -16.54
C SER A 26 -5.20 -3.25 -17.56
N SER A 27 -4.09 -3.96 -17.79
CA SER A 27 -3.09 -3.58 -18.80
C SER A 27 -3.60 -3.67 -20.24
N TRP A 28 -4.57 -4.55 -20.51
CA TRP A 28 -5.23 -4.66 -21.82
C TRP A 28 -6.17 -3.47 -22.05
N PHE A 29 -6.99 -3.09 -21.06
CA PHE A 29 -7.82 -1.89 -21.12
C PHE A 29 -6.98 -0.63 -21.37
N ASN A 30 -5.86 -0.45 -20.67
CA ASN A 30 -4.95 0.68 -20.87
C ASN A 30 -4.34 0.69 -22.29
N ARG A 31 -4.05 -0.46 -22.87
CA ARG A 31 -3.60 -0.55 -24.27
C ARG A 31 -4.69 -0.23 -25.28
N LEU A 32 -5.95 -0.55 -24.97
CA LEU A 32 -7.10 -0.15 -25.81
C LEU A 32 -7.37 1.34 -25.70
N ALA A 33 -7.27 1.93 -24.51
CA ALA A 33 -7.39 3.36 -24.28
C ALA A 33 -6.40 4.15 -25.13
N ALA A 34 -5.13 3.72 -25.15
CA ALA A 34 -4.08 4.36 -25.96
C ALA A 34 -4.32 4.35 -27.48
N LYS A 35 -5.30 3.56 -27.97
CA LYS A 35 -5.70 3.53 -29.39
C LYS A 35 -6.88 4.46 -29.68
N GLN A 36 -7.51 5.02 -28.68
CA GLN A 36 -8.64 5.92 -28.83
C GLN A 36 -8.21 7.36 -29.10
N GLN A 37 -9.14 8.18 -29.56
CA GLN A 37 -8.89 9.61 -29.71
C GLN A 37 -8.64 10.25 -28.35
N ALA A 38 -7.56 11.00 -28.20
CA ALA A 38 -7.20 11.66 -26.96
C ALA A 38 -8.30 12.61 -26.46
N GLY A 39 -8.67 12.48 -25.18
CA GLY A 39 -9.76 13.23 -24.54
C GLY A 39 -11.17 12.71 -24.86
N SER A 40 -11.32 11.61 -25.60
CA SER A 40 -12.61 11.02 -25.88
C SER A 40 -13.21 10.30 -24.66
N LEU A 41 -14.55 10.18 -24.63
CA LEU A 41 -15.25 9.39 -23.61
C LEU A 41 -14.78 7.93 -23.62
N ALA A 42 -14.51 7.37 -24.80
CA ALA A 42 -14.04 6.00 -24.95
C ALA A 42 -12.64 5.82 -24.31
N GLU A 43 -11.72 6.75 -24.56
CA GLU A 43 -10.40 6.72 -23.92
C GLU A 43 -10.51 6.80 -22.38
N ASN A 44 -11.29 7.77 -21.88
CA ASN A 44 -11.46 7.97 -20.43
C ASN A 44 -12.11 6.77 -19.76
N THR A 45 -13.13 6.15 -20.39
CA THR A 45 -13.79 4.95 -19.87
C THR A 45 -12.83 3.76 -19.84
N LEU A 46 -12.03 3.56 -20.90
CA LEU A 46 -11.08 2.48 -20.95
C LEU A 46 -9.92 2.67 -19.94
N HIS A 47 -9.48 3.91 -19.73
CA HIS A 47 -8.53 4.21 -18.66
C HIS A 47 -9.10 3.93 -17.28
N PHE A 48 -10.36 4.33 -17.03
CA PHE A 48 -11.05 4.04 -15.78
C PHE A 48 -11.16 2.53 -15.53
N LEU A 49 -11.55 1.74 -16.55
CA LEU A 49 -11.59 0.28 -16.47
C LEU A 49 -10.18 -0.35 -16.35
N GLY A 50 -9.14 0.35 -16.76
CA GLY A 50 -7.75 -0.08 -16.62
C GLY A 50 -7.11 0.24 -15.26
N GLU A 51 -7.81 0.95 -14.37
CA GLU A 51 -7.35 1.22 -13.00
C GLU A 51 -7.69 0.04 -12.08
N VAL A 52 -6.68 -0.60 -11.49
CA VAL A 52 -6.86 -1.78 -10.63
C VAL A 52 -7.73 -1.44 -9.41
N GLU A 53 -7.58 -0.24 -8.89
CA GLU A 53 -8.30 0.25 -7.71
C GLU A 53 -9.82 0.45 -7.96
N VAL A 54 -10.25 0.51 -9.21
CA VAL A 54 -11.69 0.64 -9.55
C VAL A 54 -12.40 -0.70 -9.57
N VAL A 55 -11.69 -1.77 -9.86
CA VAL A 55 -12.25 -3.06 -10.26
C VAL A 55 -13.24 -3.61 -9.23
N PHE A 56 -12.82 -3.73 -7.98
CA PHE A 56 -13.69 -4.32 -6.94
C PHE A 56 -14.92 -3.45 -6.65
N GLY A 57 -14.77 -2.12 -6.64
CA GLY A 57 -15.90 -1.22 -6.47
C GLY A 57 -16.91 -1.29 -7.62
N LEU A 58 -16.43 -1.43 -8.86
CA LEU A 58 -17.28 -1.60 -10.04
C LEU A 58 -18.12 -2.87 -9.95
N TRP A 59 -17.48 -4.02 -9.69
CA TRP A 59 -18.18 -5.30 -9.59
C TRP A 59 -19.08 -5.40 -8.36
N ALA A 60 -18.73 -4.72 -7.25
CA ALA A 60 -19.61 -4.53 -6.11
C ALA A 60 -20.88 -3.76 -6.48
N GLY A 61 -20.73 -2.70 -7.29
CA GLY A 61 -21.89 -1.96 -7.84
C GLY A 61 -22.80 -2.86 -8.70
N VAL A 62 -22.22 -3.71 -9.55
CA VAL A 62 -22.97 -4.71 -10.33
C VAL A 62 -23.70 -5.68 -9.41
N TYR A 63 -23.03 -6.18 -8.36
CA TYR A 63 -23.64 -7.07 -7.38
C TYR A 63 -24.85 -6.43 -6.68
N LEU A 64 -24.71 -5.19 -6.21
CA LEU A 64 -25.80 -4.45 -5.55
C LEU A 64 -26.98 -4.19 -6.50
N LEU A 65 -26.72 -3.87 -7.77
CA LEU A 65 -27.76 -3.73 -8.79
C LEU A 65 -28.51 -5.06 -9.02
N MET A 66 -27.79 -6.18 -9.10
CA MET A 66 -28.40 -7.50 -9.24
C MET A 66 -29.22 -7.88 -8.00
N LEU A 67 -28.71 -7.63 -6.79
CA LEU A 67 -29.49 -7.82 -5.56
C LEU A 67 -30.77 -6.99 -5.57
N GLY A 68 -30.68 -5.72 -5.96
CA GLY A 68 -31.84 -4.81 -6.03
C GLY A 68 -32.88 -5.29 -7.04
N THR A 69 -32.48 -5.83 -8.19
CA THR A 69 -33.41 -6.36 -9.20
C THR A 69 -34.01 -7.71 -8.80
N MET A 70 -33.26 -8.58 -8.12
CA MET A 70 -33.71 -9.92 -7.72
C MET A 70 -34.55 -9.91 -6.45
N HIS A 71 -34.20 -9.08 -5.47
CA HIS A 71 -34.79 -9.10 -4.12
C HIS A 71 -35.46 -7.79 -3.72
N GLY A 72 -35.43 -6.78 -4.59
CA GLY A 72 -35.95 -5.44 -4.35
C GLY A 72 -34.90 -4.50 -3.72
N TYR A 73 -35.07 -3.22 -4.01
CA TYR A 73 -34.17 -2.14 -3.58
C TYR A 73 -33.96 -2.10 -2.05
N SER A 74 -35.05 -2.30 -1.28
CA SER A 74 -34.99 -2.29 0.19
C SER A 74 -34.02 -3.35 0.73
N ASN A 75 -34.02 -4.56 0.17
CA ASN A 75 -33.15 -5.64 0.64
C ASN A 75 -31.68 -5.38 0.28
N ALA A 76 -31.41 -4.82 -0.91
CA ALA A 76 -30.06 -4.40 -1.28
C ALA A 76 -29.52 -3.28 -0.37
N THR A 77 -30.40 -2.34 0.02
CA THR A 77 -30.03 -1.26 0.96
C THR A 77 -29.75 -1.83 2.35
N VAL A 78 -30.59 -2.70 2.89
CA VAL A 78 -30.39 -3.36 4.18
C VAL A 78 -29.08 -4.17 4.19
N PHE A 79 -28.79 -4.89 3.10
CA PHE A 79 -27.51 -5.58 2.97
C PHE A 79 -26.34 -4.59 3.04
N LEU A 80 -26.38 -3.52 2.26
CA LEU A 80 -25.31 -2.51 2.22
C LEU A 80 -25.11 -1.84 3.59
N GLU A 81 -26.19 -1.49 4.28
CA GLU A 81 -26.15 -0.87 5.62
C GLU A 81 -25.68 -1.82 6.71
N SER A 82 -25.76 -3.15 6.49
CA SER A 82 -25.22 -4.15 7.41
C SER A 82 -23.71 -4.27 7.38
N LEU A 83 -23.06 -3.67 6.38
CA LEU A 83 -21.60 -3.72 6.19
C LEU A 83 -20.91 -2.57 6.92
N SER A 84 -19.66 -2.80 7.38
CA SER A 84 -18.82 -1.73 7.92
C SER A 84 -17.94 -1.14 6.81
N PHE A 85 -18.06 0.15 6.59
CA PHE A 85 -17.16 0.92 5.71
C PHE A 85 -16.18 1.79 6.51
N THR A 86 -16.04 1.53 7.81
CA THR A 86 -15.16 2.29 8.69
C THR A 86 -13.71 2.21 8.24
N GLU A 87 -13.22 1.01 7.91
CA GLU A 87 -11.85 0.80 7.47
C GLU A 87 -11.55 1.45 6.11
N PRO A 88 -12.37 1.30 5.05
CA PRO A 88 -12.20 2.04 3.80
C PRO A 88 -12.20 3.57 3.97
N ALA A 89 -13.14 4.11 4.75
CA ALA A 89 -13.22 5.53 5.02
C ALA A 89 -12.03 6.05 5.84
N PHE A 90 -11.55 5.26 6.80
CA PHE A 90 -10.37 5.56 7.59
C PHE A 90 -9.11 5.60 6.72
N VAL A 91 -8.90 4.62 5.84
CA VAL A 91 -7.78 4.60 4.89
C VAL A 91 -7.82 5.85 4.01
N PHE A 92 -8.99 6.23 3.50
CA PHE A 92 -9.15 7.48 2.75
C PHE A 92 -8.65 8.69 3.54
N ALA A 93 -9.13 8.87 4.78
CA ALA A 93 -8.79 10.02 5.60
C ALA A 93 -7.28 10.08 5.90
N VAL A 94 -6.69 8.96 6.31
CA VAL A 94 -5.26 8.90 6.65
C VAL A 94 -4.40 9.14 5.41
N MET A 95 -4.75 8.57 4.25
CA MET A 95 -4.01 8.77 2.99
C MET A 95 -4.04 10.24 2.55
N VAL A 96 -5.18 10.92 2.62
CA VAL A 96 -5.29 12.34 2.26
C VAL A 96 -4.37 13.19 3.13
N ILE A 97 -4.41 13.00 4.47
CA ILE A 97 -3.62 13.80 5.41
C ILE A 97 -2.12 13.50 5.26
N SER A 98 -1.76 12.22 5.22
CA SER A 98 -0.35 11.78 5.22
C SER A 98 0.39 12.09 3.92
N SER A 99 -0.32 12.22 2.79
CA SER A 99 0.27 12.53 1.49
C SER A 99 0.48 14.02 1.22
N THR A 100 0.21 14.89 2.19
CA THR A 100 0.37 16.34 2.05
C THR A 100 1.83 16.80 2.03
N ARG A 101 2.11 17.93 1.37
CA ARG A 101 3.46 18.51 1.29
C ARG A 101 4.11 18.73 2.67
N PRO A 102 3.43 19.26 3.71
CA PRO A 102 4.01 19.41 5.04
C PRO A 102 4.54 18.09 5.63
N VAL A 103 3.77 17.01 5.54
CA VAL A 103 4.12 15.68 6.07
C VAL A 103 5.27 15.06 5.27
N LEU A 104 5.17 15.03 3.94
CA LEU A 104 6.18 14.44 3.06
C LEU A 104 7.52 15.21 3.14
N ASN A 105 7.48 16.54 3.17
CA ASN A 105 8.70 17.36 3.30
C ASN A 105 9.38 17.18 4.66
N PHE A 106 8.61 17.05 5.73
CA PHE A 106 9.16 16.76 7.05
C PHE A 106 9.88 15.41 7.06
N THR A 107 9.22 14.37 6.56
CA THR A 107 9.78 13.02 6.50
C THR A 107 11.02 12.96 5.60
N ALA A 108 11.00 13.64 4.42
CA ALA A 108 12.18 13.75 3.55
C ALA A 108 13.36 14.44 4.23
N LYS A 109 13.10 15.51 5.02
CA LYS A 109 14.14 16.20 5.80
C LYS A 109 14.71 15.28 6.88
N LEU A 110 13.87 14.51 7.54
CA LEU A 110 14.29 13.58 8.59
C LEU A 110 15.19 12.49 7.99
N VAL A 111 14.77 11.85 6.90
CA VAL A 111 15.58 10.85 6.17
C VAL A 111 16.95 11.43 5.75
N THR A 112 16.96 12.63 5.18
CA THR A 112 18.23 13.24 4.73
C THR A 112 19.13 13.64 5.89
N ARG A 113 18.59 14.07 7.03
CA ARG A 113 19.37 14.36 8.24
C ARG A 113 19.97 13.09 8.86
N PHE A 114 19.18 12.02 8.94
CA PHE A 114 19.70 10.74 9.43
C PHE A 114 20.78 10.17 8.50
N ALA A 115 20.62 10.30 7.19
CA ALA A 115 21.64 9.89 6.23
C ALA A 115 22.95 10.68 6.40
N ALA A 116 22.86 12.00 6.61
CA ALA A 116 24.02 12.83 6.90
C ALA A 116 24.67 12.47 8.24
N GLY A 117 23.86 12.23 9.28
CA GLY A 117 24.33 11.76 10.58
C GLY A 117 25.07 10.41 10.48
N LEU A 118 24.52 9.46 9.74
CA LEU A 118 25.17 8.17 9.52
C LEU A 118 26.52 8.32 8.81
N ALA A 119 26.59 9.19 7.80
CA ALA A 119 27.84 9.46 7.07
C ALA A 119 28.91 10.14 7.93
N THR A 120 28.53 10.82 9.02
CA THR A 120 29.48 11.41 9.97
C THR A 120 29.92 10.42 11.06
N LEU A 121 29.04 9.50 11.43
CA LEU A 121 29.32 8.49 12.47
C LEU A 121 30.14 7.31 11.94
N LEU A 122 29.89 6.93 10.69
CA LEU A 122 30.59 5.83 10.04
C LEU A 122 31.33 6.36 8.79
N PRO A 123 32.54 5.85 8.48
CA PRO A 123 33.33 6.28 7.31
C PRO A 123 32.70 5.73 6.00
N LEU A 124 31.42 6.03 5.76
CA LEU A 124 30.66 5.56 4.61
C LEU A 124 30.57 6.65 3.53
N PRO A 125 30.66 6.27 2.24
CA PRO A 125 30.34 7.19 1.16
C PRO A 125 28.92 7.78 1.33
N GLY A 126 28.76 9.06 1.03
CA GLY A 126 27.48 9.76 1.26
C GLY A 126 26.30 9.15 0.50
N ALA A 127 26.53 8.57 -0.68
CA ALA A 127 25.48 7.89 -1.42
C ALA A 127 25.10 6.55 -0.77
N THR A 128 26.05 5.83 -0.17
CA THR A 128 25.79 4.59 0.57
C THR A 128 24.99 4.87 1.84
N SER A 129 25.40 5.87 2.63
CA SER A 129 24.65 6.28 3.83
C SER A 129 23.23 6.71 3.49
N PHE A 130 23.06 7.44 2.38
CA PHE A 130 21.74 7.85 1.91
C PHE A 130 20.90 6.66 1.47
N PHE A 131 21.46 5.71 0.72
CA PHE A 131 20.79 4.48 0.30
C PHE A 131 20.30 3.68 1.52
N LEU A 132 21.20 3.46 2.50
CA LEU A 132 20.89 2.72 3.72
C LEU A 132 19.73 3.38 4.50
N ILE A 133 19.81 4.66 4.76
CA ILE A 133 18.74 5.35 5.52
C ILE A 133 17.47 5.48 4.70
N LEU A 134 17.56 5.80 3.41
CA LEU A 134 16.38 5.99 2.58
C LEU A 134 15.57 4.71 2.45
N LEU A 135 16.21 3.56 2.19
CA LEU A 135 15.53 2.28 1.98
C LEU A 135 15.27 1.50 3.29
N THR A 136 15.66 2.08 4.44
CA THR A 136 15.28 1.60 5.77
C THR A 136 14.24 2.52 6.41
N ALA A 137 14.60 3.76 6.72
CA ALA A 137 13.71 4.70 7.38
C ALA A 137 12.56 5.18 6.48
N GLY A 138 12.75 5.23 5.15
CA GLY A 138 11.69 5.54 4.20
C GLY A 138 10.53 4.55 4.29
N PRO A 139 10.75 3.24 4.04
CA PRO A 139 9.73 2.22 4.21
C PRO A 139 9.14 2.14 5.63
N LEU A 140 9.97 2.16 6.68
CA LEU A 140 9.49 2.11 8.06
C LEU A 140 8.65 3.35 8.45
N SER A 141 8.91 4.51 7.83
CA SER A 141 8.04 5.67 7.99
C SER A 141 6.62 5.43 7.52
N GLY A 142 6.41 4.42 6.66
CA GLY A 142 5.09 3.96 6.24
C GLY A 142 4.17 3.63 7.41
N SER A 143 4.71 3.16 8.51
CA SER A 143 3.96 2.95 9.75
C SER A 143 3.39 4.22 10.39
N LEU A 144 3.85 5.41 9.97
CA LEU A 144 3.36 6.72 10.46
C LEU A 144 2.62 7.49 9.38
N ILE A 145 3.13 7.46 8.13
CA ILE A 145 2.60 8.26 7.01
C ILE A 145 1.91 7.39 5.95
N THR A 146 1.53 6.17 6.30
CA THR A 146 0.98 5.10 5.45
C THR A 146 1.94 4.59 4.37
N GLU A 147 1.71 3.37 3.91
CA GLU A 147 2.53 2.76 2.84
C GLU A 147 2.52 3.58 1.54
N PRO A 148 1.37 4.10 1.03
CA PRO A 148 1.36 4.93 -0.16
C PRO A 148 2.16 6.24 -0.01
N GLY A 149 2.12 6.86 1.17
CA GLY A 149 2.93 8.04 1.49
C GLY A 149 4.42 7.72 1.48
N ALA A 150 4.82 6.63 2.15
CA ALA A 150 6.20 6.16 2.19
C ALA A 150 6.71 5.72 0.81
N MET A 151 5.90 5.02 0.01
CA MET A 151 6.23 4.63 -1.36
C MET A 151 6.52 5.87 -2.21
N THR A 152 5.59 6.84 -2.21
CA THR A 152 5.75 8.06 -3.00
C THR A 152 7.01 8.82 -2.61
N LEU A 153 7.21 9.05 -1.31
CA LEU A 153 8.37 9.75 -0.79
C LEU A 153 9.67 9.06 -1.19
N THR A 154 9.76 7.75 -0.90
CA THR A 154 10.98 6.98 -1.12
C THR A 154 11.27 6.84 -2.61
N ALA A 155 10.27 6.56 -3.44
CA ALA A 155 10.42 6.47 -4.89
C ALA A 155 10.88 7.80 -5.51
N LEU A 156 10.32 8.94 -5.10
CA LEU A 156 10.77 10.26 -5.56
C LEU A 156 12.23 10.54 -5.19
N LEU A 157 12.65 10.20 -3.98
CA LEU A 157 14.03 10.38 -3.55
C LEU A 157 14.98 9.40 -4.25
N VAL A 158 14.60 8.14 -4.45
CA VAL A 158 15.33 7.16 -5.27
C VAL A 158 15.49 7.70 -6.71
N HIS A 159 14.39 8.12 -7.34
CA HIS A 159 14.39 8.68 -8.69
C HIS A 159 15.33 9.89 -8.84
N ALA A 160 15.20 10.85 -7.91
CA ALA A 160 15.90 12.14 -8.02
C ALA A 160 17.37 12.06 -7.59
N ARG A 161 17.74 11.14 -6.69
CA ARG A 161 19.05 11.15 -6.05
C ARG A 161 19.92 9.94 -6.39
N LEU A 162 19.34 8.76 -6.49
CA LEU A 162 20.08 7.54 -6.78
C LEU A 162 20.07 7.22 -8.28
N LEU A 163 18.91 7.05 -8.88
CA LEU A 163 18.77 6.63 -10.28
C LEU A 163 18.96 7.77 -11.31
N LYS A 164 19.23 9.00 -10.86
CA LYS A 164 19.67 10.08 -11.75
C LYS A 164 21.07 9.85 -12.29
N ASN A 165 21.91 9.13 -11.57
CA ASN A 165 23.27 8.80 -11.94
C ASN A 165 23.30 7.67 -12.98
N LYS A 166 24.45 7.46 -13.66
CA LYS A 166 24.65 6.27 -14.47
C LYS A 166 24.72 5.07 -13.52
N CYS A 167 23.70 4.22 -13.57
CA CYS A 167 23.58 3.01 -12.77
C CYS A 167 23.47 1.79 -13.68
N SER A 168 23.98 0.65 -13.21
CA SER A 168 23.76 -0.63 -13.87
C SER A 168 22.28 -1.02 -13.81
N ASP A 169 21.81 -1.78 -14.80
CA ASP A 169 20.44 -2.30 -14.79
C ASP A 169 20.21 -3.21 -13.57
N ALA A 170 21.22 -3.98 -13.17
CA ALA A 170 21.16 -4.83 -11.99
C ALA A 170 20.88 -4.00 -10.72
N PHE A 171 21.59 -2.89 -10.53
CA PHE A 171 21.36 -1.99 -9.39
C PHE A 171 19.96 -1.35 -9.41
N LYS A 172 19.49 -0.92 -10.58
CA LYS A 172 18.16 -0.34 -10.73
C LYS A 172 17.08 -1.36 -10.30
N TYR A 173 17.14 -2.59 -10.86
CA TYR A 173 16.17 -3.63 -10.52
C TYR A 173 16.27 -4.08 -9.05
N ALA A 174 17.48 -4.23 -8.51
CA ALA A 174 17.67 -4.52 -7.10
C ALA A 174 17.07 -3.42 -6.21
N THR A 175 17.24 -2.15 -6.60
CA THR A 175 16.70 -1.01 -5.83
C THR A 175 15.17 -0.97 -5.84
N ILE A 176 14.51 -1.20 -6.99
CA ILE A 176 13.03 -1.19 -7.03
C ILE A 176 12.45 -2.44 -6.36
N GLY A 177 13.06 -3.62 -6.54
CA GLY A 177 12.63 -4.84 -5.85
C GLY A 177 12.73 -4.69 -4.33
N LEU A 178 13.87 -4.16 -3.85
CA LEU A 178 14.07 -3.82 -2.44
C LEU A 178 13.02 -2.80 -1.94
N LEU A 179 12.77 -1.74 -2.71
CA LEU A 179 11.78 -0.72 -2.36
C LEU A 179 10.40 -1.33 -2.19
N PHE A 180 9.95 -2.15 -3.13
CA PHE A 180 8.61 -2.74 -3.09
C PHE A 180 8.44 -3.67 -1.89
N VAL A 181 9.42 -4.55 -1.64
CA VAL A 181 9.38 -5.46 -0.49
C VAL A 181 9.43 -4.68 0.83
N ASN A 182 10.37 -3.75 0.97
CA ASN A 182 10.51 -3.01 2.20
C ASN A 182 9.31 -2.11 2.50
N ILE A 183 8.63 -1.54 1.48
CA ILE A 183 7.38 -0.78 1.68
C ILE A 183 6.27 -1.71 2.16
N SER A 184 6.11 -2.88 1.55
CA SER A 184 5.05 -3.83 1.90
C SER A 184 5.15 -4.33 3.35
N ILE A 185 6.36 -4.44 3.90
CA ILE A 185 6.55 -4.85 5.30
C ILE A 185 6.79 -3.69 6.25
N GLY A 186 7.21 -2.53 5.73
CA GLY A 186 7.59 -1.37 6.54
C GLY A 186 6.43 -0.66 7.24
N GLY A 187 5.19 -0.88 6.78
CA GLY A 187 3.97 -0.36 7.41
C GLY A 187 3.50 -1.11 8.66
N LEU A 188 4.18 -2.18 9.06
CA LEU A 188 3.69 -3.15 10.06
C LEU A 188 3.99 -2.79 11.52
N LEU A 189 4.62 -1.64 11.82
CA LEU A 189 4.86 -1.23 13.20
C LEU A 189 3.56 -0.75 13.88
N THR A 190 2.54 -0.42 13.10
CA THR A 190 1.29 0.13 13.61
C THR A 190 0.08 -0.57 12.96
N PRO A 191 -1.07 -0.61 13.65
CA PRO A 191 -2.28 -1.29 13.14
C PRO A 191 -3.06 -0.48 12.09
N PHE A 192 -2.62 0.75 11.77
CA PHE A 192 -3.40 1.71 10.97
C PHE A 192 -2.74 2.15 9.66
N ALA A 193 -1.56 1.61 9.33
CA ALA A 193 -0.76 2.16 8.23
C ALA A 193 -0.75 1.27 6.97
N ALA A 194 -0.72 -0.04 7.15
CA ALA A 194 -0.69 -1.02 6.07
C ALA A 194 -2.11 -1.51 5.75
N PRO A 195 -2.63 -1.36 4.52
CA PRO A 195 -3.97 -1.78 4.16
C PRO A 195 -4.33 -3.21 4.58
N PRO A 196 -3.46 -4.24 4.38
CA PRO A 196 -3.77 -5.60 4.81
C PRO A 196 -3.94 -5.76 6.32
N VAL A 197 -3.33 -4.88 7.13
CA VAL A 197 -3.51 -4.87 8.58
C VAL A 197 -4.75 -4.07 8.96
N VAL A 198 -4.96 -2.89 8.38
CA VAL A 198 -6.12 -2.02 8.66
C VAL A 198 -7.43 -2.79 8.49
N MET A 199 -7.54 -3.61 7.44
CA MET A 199 -8.76 -4.37 7.13
C MET A 199 -9.09 -5.46 8.15
N VAL A 200 -8.16 -5.81 9.03
CA VAL A 200 -8.35 -6.91 10.01
C VAL A 200 -8.09 -6.50 11.45
N ALA A 201 -7.32 -5.46 11.70
CA ALA A 201 -6.86 -5.07 13.03
C ALA A 201 -8.02 -4.82 14.01
N SER A 202 -9.04 -4.08 13.57
CA SER A 202 -10.24 -3.84 14.37
C SER A 202 -10.98 -5.14 14.70
N LYS A 203 -11.17 -6.01 13.71
CA LYS A 203 -11.91 -7.27 13.84
C LYS A 203 -11.21 -8.29 14.74
N TRP A 204 -9.87 -8.29 14.73
CA TRP A 204 -9.04 -9.21 15.51
C TRP A 204 -8.48 -8.60 16.79
N ASN A 205 -8.86 -7.34 17.12
CA ASN A 205 -8.40 -6.58 18.27
C ASN A 205 -6.86 -6.45 18.32
N TRP A 206 -6.24 -6.20 17.17
CA TRP A 206 -4.80 -5.98 17.07
C TRP A 206 -4.48 -4.51 17.31
N ASP A 207 -3.93 -4.23 18.45
CA ASP A 207 -3.47 -2.91 18.87
C ASP A 207 -1.98 -2.66 18.51
N LEU A 208 -1.48 -1.48 18.90
CA LEU A 208 -0.08 -1.13 18.69
C LEU A 208 0.88 -2.09 19.38
N SER A 209 0.54 -2.56 20.58
CA SER A 209 1.37 -3.50 21.34
C SER A 209 1.46 -4.84 20.61
N HIS A 210 0.32 -5.35 20.12
CA HIS A 210 0.28 -6.56 19.31
C HIS A 210 1.13 -6.42 18.04
N MET A 211 0.97 -5.32 17.31
CA MET A 211 1.75 -5.10 16.09
C MET A 211 3.25 -5.03 16.34
N LEU A 212 3.70 -4.30 17.37
CA LEU A 212 5.12 -4.23 17.70
C LEU A 212 5.69 -5.57 18.15
N ALA A 213 4.93 -6.33 18.95
CA ALA A 213 5.39 -7.61 19.50
C ALA A 213 5.44 -8.75 18.46
N HIS A 214 4.50 -8.76 17.51
CA HIS A 214 4.34 -9.88 16.57
C HIS A 214 4.84 -9.59 15.15
N PHE A 215 4.77 -8.34 14.67
CA PHE A 215 5.12 -7.97 13.31
C PHE A 215 6.24 -6.92 13.24
N GLY A 216 6.16 -5.87 14.04
CA GLY A 216 6.95 -4.65 13.87
C GLY A 216 8.46 -4.87 13.94
N TRP A 217 8.94 -5.57 14.97
CA TRP A 217 10.37 -5.83 15.10
C TRP A 217 10.91 -6.76 14.00
N ARG A 218 10.10 -7.76 13.56
CA ARG A 218 10.43 -8.66 12.45
C ARG A 218 10.54 -7.91 11.14
N ALA A 219 9.56 -7.02 10.88
CA ALA A 219 9.56 -6.14 9.73
C ALA A 219 10.78 -5.20 9.73
N ALA A 220 11.07 -4.56 10.85
CA ALA A 220 12.23 -3.68 10.98
C ALA A 220 13.56 -4.45 10.76
N LEU A 221 13.69 -5.64 11.33
CA LEU A 221 14.83 -6.52 11.12
C LEU A 221 15.00 -6.89 9.64
N ALA A 222 13.91 -7.34 8.99
CA ALA A 222 13.93 -7.70 7.58
C ALA A 222 14.31 -6.52 6.68
N VAL A 223 13.75 -5.33 6.94
CA VAL A 223 14.06 -4.09 6.19
C VAL A 223 15.55 -3.73 6.33
N ILE A 224 16.12 -3.84 7.55
CA ILE A 224 17.53 -3.56 7.79
C ILE A 224 18.42 -4.57 7.06
N ILE A 225 18.14 -5.87 7.19
CA ILE A 225 18.92 -6.94 6.54
C ILE A 225 18.86 -6.78 5.02
N ASN A 226 17.66 -6.61 4.45
CA ASN A 226 17.45 -6.41 3.02
C ASN A 226 18.26 -5.24 2.48
N THR A 227 18.14 -4.09 3.15
CA THR A 227 18.83 -2.86 2.72
C THR A 227 20.34 -2.99 2.83
N THR A 228 20.83 -3.57 3.92
CA THR A 228 22.27 -3.77 4.14
C THR A 228 22.85 -4.76 3.12
N LEU A 229 22.14 -5.85 2.84
CA LEU A 229 22.56 -6.84 1.84
C LEU A 229 22.70 -6.20 0.46
N ILE A 230 21.68 -5.49 -0.01
CA ILE A 230 21.72 -4.85 -1.33
C ILE A 230 22.82 -3.76 -1.37
N ALA A 231 22.96 -2.96 -0.32
CA ALA A 231 24.05 -1.99 -0.22
C ALA A 231 25.44 -2.65 -0.28
N SER A 232 25.61 -3.81 0.32
CA SER A 232 26.87 -4.56 0.32
C SER A 232 27.19 -5.14 -1.08
N VAL A 233 26.16 -5.71 -1.75
CA VAL A 233 26.32 -6.25 -3.12
C VAL A 233 26.73 -5.14 -4.09
N PHE A 234 26.12 -3.97 -3.97
CA PHE A 234 26.36 -2.83 -4.87
C PHE A 234 27.28 -1.76 -4.26
N TRP A 235 28.10 -2.14 -3.29
CA TRP A 235 29.01 -1.23 -2.59
C TRP A 235 29.91 -0.42 -3.53
N LYS A 236 30.52 -1.08 -4.53
CA LYS A 236 31.40 -0.40 -5.50
C LYS A 236 30.66 0.67 -6.30
N GLU A 237 29.44 0.36 -6.73
CA GLU A 237 28.63 1.30 -7.50
C GLU A 237 28.15 2.47 -6.65
N LEU A 238 27.68 2.21 -5.43
CA LEU A 238 27.26 3.24 -4.48
C LEU A 238 28.43 4.15 -4.06
N SER A 239 29.62 3.60 -3.84
CA SER A 239 30.80 4.39 -3.43
C SER A 239 31.35 5.29 -4.52
N GLN A 240 31.10 4.95 -5.79
CA GLN A 240 31.51 5.77 -6.95
C GLN A 240 30.48 6.85 -7.32
N MET A 241 29.28 6.84 -6.73
CA MET A 241 28.30 7.86 -6.97
C MET A 241 28.76 9.22 -6.44
N PRO A 242 28.46 10.31 -7.16
CA PRO A 242 28.80 11.66 -6.70
C PRO A 242 28.23 11.93 -5.31
N ALA A 243 29.00 12.67 -4.50
CA ALA A 243 28.51 13.11 -3.19
C ALA A 243 27.14 13.79 -3.34
N LEU A 244 26.16 13.29 -2.59
CA LEU A 244 24.81 13.82 -2.63
C LEU A 244 24.83 15.23 -2.02
N LYS A 245 24.80 16.27 -2.87
CA LYS A 245 24.67 17.65 -2.41
C LYS A 245 23.40 17.75 -1.55
N PRO A 246 23.46 18.44 -0.41
CA PRO A 246 22.23 18.75 0.33
C PRO A 246 21.20 19.33 -0.63
N ALA A 247 19.93 18.95 -0.49
CA ALA A 247 18.88 19.58 -1.29
C ALA A 247 19.02 21.09 -1.12
N PRO A 248 19.01 21.88 -2.20
CA PRO A 248 19.09 23.32 -2.08
C PRO A 248 18.00 23.73 -1.10
N ARG A 249 18.40 24.50 -0.07
CA ARG A 249 17.49 25.06 0.93
C ARG A 249 16.61 26.06 0.18
N LYS A 250 15.56 25.56 -0.48
CA LYS A 250 14.54 26.43 -1.03
C LYS A 250 13.81 27.07 0.15
N VAL A 251 14.42 28.10 0.70
CA VAL A 251 13.76 29.07 1.57
C VAL A 251 13.07 30.03 0.59
N GLY A 252 11.83 29.73 0.26
CA GLY A 252 11.02 30.53 -0.64
C GLY A 252 9.55 30.43 -0.25
N PRO A 253 8.67 31.28 -0.81
CA PRO A 253 7.23 31.15 -0.62
C PRO A 253 6.81 29.71 -0.99
N GLY A 254 6.15 29.01 -0.08
CA GLY A 254 5.74 27.62 -0.23
C GLY A 254 6.48 26.57 0.64
N HIS A 255 7.43 27.00 1.50
CA HIS A 255 8.04 26.07 2.47
C HIS A 255 7.19 26.01 3.73
N PRO A 256 6.61 24.82 4.06
CA PRO A 256 5.70 24.72 5.22
C PRO A 256 6.42 25.13 6.50
N PRO A 257 5.85 26.06 7.29
CA PRO A 257 6.39 26.46 8.59
C PRO A 257 6.19 25.32 9.61
N GLY A 258 6.98 25.32 10.70
CA GLY A 258 6.96 24.26 11.69
C GLY A 258 5.60 24.04 12.37
N TRP A 259 4.86 25.15 12.63
CA TRP A 259 3.52 25.07 13.22
C TRP A 259 2.52 24.34 12.29
N LEU A 260 2.63 24.56 10.97
CA LEU A 260 1.75 23.90 10.01
C LEU A 260 2.05 22.39 9.92
N ILE A 261 3.34 22.03 9.95
CA ILE A 261 3.74 20.62 10.03
C ILE A 261 3.15 19.97 11.29
N LEU A 262 3.25 20.63 12.44
CA LEU A 262 2.68 20.15 13.69
C LEU A 262 1.17 19.95 13.58
N ILE A 263 0.44 20.91 13.01
CA ILE A 263 -1.02 20.79 12.80
C ILE A 263 -1.36 19.55 11.96
N HIS A 264 -0.62 19.27 10.88
CA HIS A 264 -0.87 18.09 10.04
C HIS A 264 -0.66 16.78 10.82
N PHE A 265 0.40 16.70 11.63
CA PHE A 265 0.62 15.53 12.50
C PHE A 265 -0.41 15.42 13.62
N LEU A 266 -0.91 16.53 14.16
CA LEU A 266 -2.00 16.51 15.15
C LEU A 266 -3.31 16.00 14.55
N PHE A 267 -3.65 16.40 13.30
CA PHE A 267 -4.80 15.84 12.59
C PHE A 267 -4.62 14.36 12.31
N LEU A 268 -3.44 13.95 11.86
CA LEU A 268 -3.13 12.54 11.63
C LEU A 268 -3.29 11.73 12.92
N ALA A 269 -2.72 12.20 14.02
CA ALA A 269 -2.84 11.55 15.32
C ALA A 269 -4.30 11.50 15.82
N ALA A 270 -5.07 12.58 15.65
CA ALA A 270 -6.48 12.64 16.05
C ALA A 270 -7.34 11.65 15.21
N VAL A 271 -7.12 11.57 13.90
CA VAL A 271 -7.81 10.60 13.04
C VAL A 271 -7.45 9.16 13.43
N VAL A 272 -6.17 8.88 13.72
CA VAL A 272 -5.73 7.56 14.20
C VAL A 272 -6.34 7.22 15.56
N ALA A 273 -6.36 8.16 16.51
CA ALA A 273 -6.96 7.96 17.83
C ALA A 273 -8.48 7.70 17.76
N THR A 274 -9.13 8.15 16.70
CA THR A 274 -10.58 7.99 16.49
C THR A 274 -10.91 6.97 15.39
N ALA A 275 -9.98 6.07 15.02
CA ALA A 275 -10.10 5.14 13.90
C ALA A 275 -11.39 4.29 13.91
N HIS A 276 -11.91 3.97 15.09
CA HIS A 276 -13.16 3.21 15.26
C HIS A 276 -14.43 4.06 15.25
N HIS A 277 -14.31 5.39 15.14
CA HIS A 277 -15.42 6.35 15.17
C HIS A 277 -15.52 7.11 13.84
N MET A 278 -16.15 6.46 12.84
CA MET A 278 -16.24 6.98 11.47
C MET A 278 -16.74 8.43 11.41
N THR A 279 -17.77 8.77 12.16
CA THR A 279 -18.33 10.13 12.19
C THR A 279 -17.31 11.16 12.69
N VAL A 280 -16.49 10.79 13.70
CA VAL A 280 -15.50 11.69 14.30
C VAL A 280 -14.35 11.94 13.33
N PHE A 281 -13.71 10.89 12.82
CA PHE A 281 -12.58 11.09 11.93
C PHE A 281 -12.99 11.69 10.57
N SER A 282 -14.22 11.45 10.10
CA SER A 282 -14.74 12.13 8.90
C SER A 282 -14.92 13.64 9.15
N GLY A 283 -15.43 14.01 10.33
CA GLY A 283 -15.49 15.42 10.74
C GLY A 283 -14.11 16.07 10.85
N LEU A 284 -13.13 15.34 11.40
CA LEU A 284 -11.74 15.80 11.46
C LEU A 284 -11.14 15.97 10.05
N LEU A 285 -11.44 15.07 9.12
CA LEU A 285 -11.00 15.19 7.73
C LEU A 285 -11.60 16.45 7.07
N LEU A 286 -12.90 16.72 7.25
CA LEU A 286 -13.54 17.92 6.70
C LEU A 286 -12.90 19.19 7.26
N LEU A 287 -12.64 19.23 8.57
CA LEU A 287 -11.94 20.35 9.21
C LEU A 287 -10.51 20.49 8.65
N PHE A 288 -9.80 19.37 8.46
CA PHE A 288 -8.48 19.36 7.85
C PHE A 288 -8.48 19.92 6.42
N LEU A 289 -9.48 19.58 5.59
CA LEU A 289 -9.63 20.14 4.25
C LEU A 289 -9.80 21.66 4.31
N GLY A 290 -10.54 22.18 5.30
CA GLY A 290 -10.61 23.62 5.56
C GLY A 290 -9.25 24.25 5.89
N VAL A 291 -8.45 23.58 6.73
CA VAL A 291 -7.08 24.04 7.05
C VAL A 291 -6.20 24.04 5.81
N THR A 292 -6.27 23.02 4.95
CA THR A 292 -5.47 22.99 3.72
C THR A 292 -5.87 24.10 2.75
N GLU A 293 -7.15 24.48 2.69
CA GLU A 293 -7.61 25.59 1.86
C GLU A 293 -7.11 26.96 2.37
N ILE A 294 -7.10 27.18 3.67
CA ILE A 294 -6.57 28.41 4.27
C ILE A 294 -5.05 28.51 4.09
N THR A 295 -4.35 27.38 3.97
CA THR A 295 -2.87 27.30 3.88
C THR A 295 -2.39 26.81 2.52
N ARG A 296 -3.17 27.09 1.45
CA ARG A 296 -2.94 26.54 0.10
C ARG A 296 -1.56 26.86 -0.48
N GLU A 297 -0.93 27.98 -0.09
CA GLU A 297 0.42 28.33 -0.52
C GLU A 297 1.50 27.34 -0.06
N TYR A 298 1.22 26.58 1.00
CA TYR A 298 2.09 25.52 1.53
C TYR A 298 1.69 24.11 1.09
N GLN A 299 0.60 23.96 0.34
CA GLN A 299 0.08 22.66 -0.11
C GLN A 299 0.47 22.40 -1.58
N ASP A 300 0.56 21.12 -1.92
CA ASP A 300 0.42 20.63 -3.28
C ASP A 300 -1.05 20.23 -3.50
N HIS A 301 -1.42 19.89 -4.72
CA HIS A 301 -2.75 19.29 -4.95
C HIS A 301 -2.93 18.06 -4.06
N LEU A 302 -4.00 18.09 -3.27
CA LEU A 302 -4.34 16.95 -2.41
C LEU A 302 -4.60 15.71 -3.27
N ARG A 303 -4.08 14.58 -2.86
CA ARG A 303 -4.26 13.29 -3.54
C ARG A 303 -5.61 12.66 -3.23
N LEU A 304 -6.68 13.46 -3.41
CA LEU A 304 -8.04 13.02 -3.11
C LEU A 304 -8.48 11.88 -4.03
N ARG A 305 -8.15 11.98 -5.33
CA ARG A 305 -8.55 10.98 -6.32
C ARG A 305 -7.89 9.63 -6.03
N GLU A 306 -6.58 9.59 -5.83
CA GLU A 306 -5.84 8.37 -5.54
C GLU A 306 -6.28 7.74 -4.22
N SER A 307 -6.49 8.55 -3.19
CA SER A 307 -6.99 8.07 -1.89
C SER A 307 -8.41 7.54 -1.99
N LEU A 308 -9.28 8.19 -2.77
CA LEU A 308 -10.65 7.74 -3.00
C LEU A 308 -10.70 6.42 -3.77
N LEU A 309 -9.82 6.23 -4.77
CA LEU A 309 -9.76 4.98 -5.54
C LEU A 309 -9.38 3.80 -4.64
N VAL A 310 -8.39 3.97 -3.76
CA VAL A 310 -8.02 2.93 -2.79
C VAL A 310 -9.17 2.65 -1.83
N ALA A 311 -9.85 3.67 -1.31
CA ALA A 311 -11.02 3.48 -0.46
C ALA A 311 -12.17 2.77 -1.20
N PHE A 312 -12.39 3.11 -2.46
CA PHE A 312 -13.40 2.48 -3.32
C PHE A 312 -13.07 0.99 -3.59
N PHE A 313 -11.81 0.68 -3.84
CA PHE A 313 -11.33 -0.71 -3.90
C PHE A 313 -11.65 -1.48 -2.62
N LEU A 314 -11.28 -0.93 -1.45
CA LEU A 314 -11.52 -1.56 -0.17
C LEU A 314 -13.02 -1.69 0.15
N ALA A 315 -13.83 -0.68 -0.19
CA ALA A 315 -15.28 -0.73 -0.04
C ALA A 315 -15.90 -1.82 -0.93
N GLY A 316 -15.47 -1.91 -2.18
CA GLY A 316 -15.90 -2.99 -3.09
C GLY A 316 -15.52 -4.37 -2.58
N LEU A 317 -14.34 -4.48 -1.97
CA LEU A 317 -13.88 -5.70 -1.34
C LEU A 317 -14.75 -6.07 -0.12
N VAL A 318 -15.19 -5.09 0.68
CA VAL A 318 -16.12 -5.32 1.81
C VAL A 318 -17.45 -5.89 1.30
N VAL A 319 -17.99 -5.31 0.23
CA VAL A 319 -19.27 -5.76 -0.36
C VAL A 319 -19.16 -7.18 -0.92
N LEU A 320 -18.20 -7.45 -1.79
CA LEU A 320 -18.06 -8.76 -2.46
C LEU A 320 -17.48 -9.83 -1.54
N GLY A 321 -16.62 -9.45 -0.60
CA GLY A 321 -15.93 -10.38 0.28
C GLY A 321 -16.78 -10.91 1.43
N LYS A 322 -17.88 -10.21 1.80
CA LYS A 322 -18.76 -10.60 2.89
C LYS A 322 -19.33 -12.01 2.72
N GLU A 323 -19.67 -12.37 1.49
CA GLU A 323 -20.34 -13.61 1.17
C GLU A 323 -19.35 -14.76 0.83
N GLN A 324 -18.03 -14.63 1.09
CA GLN A 324 -17.02 -15.60 0.67
C GLN A 324 -16.72 -16.69 1.73
N GLU A 325 -17.23 -16.57 2.94
CA GLU A 325 -16.93 -17.50 4.04
C GLU A 325 -17.21 -18.98 3.69
N TRP A 326 -18.27 -19.26 2.94
CA TRP A 326 -18.77 -20.61 2.67
C TRP A 326 -17.75 -21.54 1.98
N TRP A 327 -16.90 -21.02 1.12
CA TRP A 327 -15.85 -21.77 0.44
C TRP A 327 -14.45 -21.55 1.06
N LEU A 328 -14.21 -20.37 1.65
CA LEU A 328 -12.94 -20.06 2.31
C LEU A 328 -12.75 -20.87 3.59
N ARG A 329 -13.80 -21.03 4.38
CA ARG A 329 -13.73 -21.71 5.66
C ARG A 329 -13.17 -23.13 5.56
N PRO A 330 -13.71 -24.06 4.73
CA PRO A 330 -13.17 -25.40 4.63
C PRO A 330 -11.73 -25.44 4.07
N LEU A 331 -11.35 -24.43 3.29
CA LEU A 331 -9.99 -24.30 2.76
C LEU A 331 -8.99 -23.88 3.84
N LEU A 332 -9.36 -22.90 4.68
CA LEU A 332 -8.46 -22.31 5.67
C LEU A 332 -8.39 -23.14 6.95
N ASP A 333 -9.52 -23.73 7.42
CA ASP A 333 -9.57 -24.53 8.64
C ASP A 333 -8.71 -25.82 8.54
N ASN A 334 -8.51 -26.35 7.33
CA ASN A 334 -7.73 -27.56 7.09
C ASN A 334 -6.25 -27.28 6.76
N ALA A 335 -5.83 -26.03 6.67
CA ALA A 335 -4.47 -25.66 6.29
C ALA A 335 -3.62 -25.35 7.54
N GLY A 336 -2.43 -25.94 7.61
CA GLY A 336 -1.48 -25.61 8.68
C GLY A 336 -0.83 -24.23 8.45
N ASP A 337 -0.34 -23.60 9.53
CA ASP A 337 0.19 -22.24 9.53
C ASP A 337 1.25 -21.98 8.44
N ARG A 338 2.16 -22.93 8.19
CA ARG A 338 3.17 -22.82 7.11
C ARG A 338 2.53 -22.78 5.74
N THR A 339 1.49 -23.58 5.51
CA THR A 339 0.75 -23.60 4.25
C THR A 339 0.00 -22.29 4.06
N LEU A 340 -0.61 -21.77 5.14
CA LEU A 340 -1.28 -20.47 5.13
C LEU A 340 -0.30 -19.35 4.84
N PHE A 341 0.87 -19.34 5.46
CA PHE A 341 1.91 -18.32 5.22
C PHE A 341 2.37 -18.31 3.75
N TRP A 342 2.83 -19.45 3.24
CA TRP A 342 3.35 -19.52 1.87
C TRP A 342 2.26 -19.40 0.82
N GLY A 343 1.06 -19.93 1.12
CA GLY A 343 -0.13 -19.74 0.28
C GLY A 343 -0.50 -18.27 0.17
N ALA A 344 -0.53 -17.56 1.30
CA ALA A 344 -0.79 -16.14 1.32
C ALA A 344 0.28 -15.34 0.57
N ALA A 345 1.57 -15.64 0.78
CA ALA A 345 2.66 -14.98 0.08
C ALA A 345 2.61 -15.21 -1.44
N GLY A 346 2.31 -16.43 -1.88
CA GLY A 346 2.19 -16.78 -3.30
C GLY A 346 0.95 -16.15 -3.95
N LEU A 347 -0.20 -16.20 -3.28
CA LEU A 347 -1.43 -15.60 -3.79
C LEU A 347 -1.32 -14.08 -3.87
N THR A 348 -0.69 -13.43 -2.90
CA THR A 348 -0.46 -11.99 -2.92
C THR A 348 0.39 -11.58 -4.12
N ALA A 349 1.32 -12.38 -4.58
CA ALA A 349 2.10 -12.07 -5.78
C ALA A 349 1.25 -11.86 -7.04
N ILE A 350 0.04 -12.41 -7.06
CA ILE A 350 -0.91 -12.33 -8.19
C ILE A 350 -2.22 -11.62 -7.83
N THR A 351 -2.41 -11.26 -6.55
CA THR A 351 -3.58 -10.48 -6.08
C THR A 351 -3.09 -9.37 -5.14
N ASP A 352 -4.01 -8.54 -4.64
CA ASP A 352 -3.70 -7.54 -3.61
C ASP A 352 -3.66 -8.15 -2.20
N ASN A 353 -2.70 -7.73 -1.37
CA ASN A 353 -2.52 -8.24 -0.02
C ASN A 353 -3.68 -7.89 0.93
N ALA A 354 -4.30 -6.72 0.78
CA ALA A 354 -5.44 -6.32 1.60
C ALA A 354 -6.68 -7.15 1.26
N ALA A 355 -6.86 -7.50 -0.02
CA ALA A 355 -7.92 -8.39 -0.45
C ALA A 355 -7.81 -9.77 0.24
N LEU A 356 -6.61 -10.32 0.27
CA LEU A 356 -6.36 -11.62 0.86
C LEU A 356 -6.63 -11.64 2.37
N THR A 357 -6.11 -10.65 3.10
CA THR A 357 -6.29 -10.56 4.56
C THR A 357 -7.75 -10.29 4.92
N TYR A 358 -8.44 -9.43 4.17
CA TYR A 358 -9.87 -9.19 4.37
C TYR A 358 -10.68 -10.46 4.18
N LEU A 359 -10.46 -11.22 3.10
CA LEU A 359 -11.12 -12.49 2.85
C LEU A 359 -10.91 -13.49 4.00
N ALA A 360 -9.67 -13.64 4.46
CA ALA A 360 -9.36 -14.50 5.59
C ALA A 360 -10.13 -14.07 6.86
N SER A 361 -10.30 -12.76 7.04
CA SER A 361 -11.06 -12.24 8.18
C SER A 361 -12.55 -12.60 8.17
N GLN A 362 -13.10 -13.05 7.05
CA GLN A 362 -14.49 -13.54 7.01
C GLN A 362 -14.65 -14.92 7.65
N VAL A 363 -13.57 -15.65 7.91
CA VAL A 363 -13.59 -16.96 8.57
C VAL A 363 -13.38 -16.78 10.09
N PRO A 364 -14.44 -16.88 10.91
CA PRO A 364 -14.36 -16.58 12.34
C PRO A 364 -13.63 -17.66 13.16
N THR A 365 -13.46 -18.86 12.60
CA THR A 365 -12.84 -20.03 13.26
C THR A 365 -11.32 -20.03 13.24
N LEU A 366 -10.69 -19.06 12.56
CA LEU A 366 -9.22 -18.99 12.45
C LEU A 366 -8.56 -18.82 13.83
N SER A 367 -7.57 -19.67 14.09
CA SER A 367 -6.69 -19.53 15.27
C SER A 367 -5.83 -18.26 15.15
N ASP A 368 -5.30 -17.77 16.26
CA ASP A 368 -4.44 -16.59 16.26
C ASP A 368 -3.13 -16.85 15.51
N SER A 369 -2.61 -18.08 15.53
CA SER A 369 -1.45 -18.47 14.72
C SER A 369 -1.75 -18.44 13.21
N ALA A 370 -2.94 -18.91 12.79
CA ALA A 370 -3.38 -18.85 11.39
C ALA A 370 -3.57 -17.41 10.91
N LYS A 371 -4.20 -16.54 11.72
CA LYS A 371 -4.33 -15.11 11.43
C LYS A 371 -2.96 -14.46 11.22
N HIS A 372 -2.02 -14.75 12.15
CA HIS A 372 -0.65 -14.26 12.05
C HIS A 372 0.03 -14.75 10.76
N ALA A 373 -0.05 -16.05 10.47
CA ALA A 373 0.56 -16.66 9.30
C ALA A 373 0.03 -16.06 7.98
N ILE A 374 -1.28 -15.85 7.88
CA ILE A 374 -1.90 -15.27 6.68
C ILE A 374 -1.43 -13.82 6.48
N VAL A 375 -1.48 -12.98 7.52
CA VAL A 375 -1.06 -11.58 7.38
C VAL A 375 0.43 -11.47 7.10
N ALA A 376 1.27 -12.20 7.84
CA ALA A 376 2.71 -12.23 7.62
C ALA A 376 3.05 -12.69 6.19
N GLY A 377 2.38 -13.74 5.70
CA GLY A 377 2.53 -14.22 4.32
C GLY A 377 2.09 -13.17 3.29
N ALA A 378 0.91 -12.58 3.47
CA ALA A 378 0.36 -11.57 2.57
C ALA A 378 1.29 -10.36 2.41
N VAL A 379 1.78 -9.80 3.51
CA VAL A 379 2.69 -8.65 3.45
C VAL A 379 4.07 -9.03 2.90
N THR A 380 4.53 -10.26 3.15
CA THR A 380 5.79 -10.78 2.58
C THR A 380 5.70 -10.87 1.04
N GLY A 381 4.57 -11.35 0.50
CA GLY A 381 4.34 -11.44 -0.94
C GLY A 381 4.10 -10.08 -1.63
N GLY A 382 3.69 -9.05 -0.87
CA GLY A 382 3.24 -7.76 -1.41
C GLY A 382 4.28 -6.95 -2.18
N GLY A 383 5.57 -7.29 -2.06
CA GLY A 383 6.64 -6.64 -2.83
C GLY A 383 6.99 -7.33 -4.14
N LEU A 384 6.47 -8.52 -4.44
CA LEU A 384 6.90 -9.35 -5.56
C LEU A 384 6.50 -8.81 -6.93
N THR A 385 5.35 -8.15 -7.02
CA THR A 385 4.81 -7.62 -8.29
C THR A 385 4.19 -6.24 -8.10
N VAL A 386 3.87 -5.59 -9.21
CA VAL A 386 3.23 -4.26 -9.17
C VAL A 386 1.81 -4.34 -8.60
N ILE A 387 1.09 -5.44 -8.82
CA ILE A 387 -0.30 -5.60 -8.37
C ILE A 387 -0.44 -6.18 -6.95
N ALA A 388 0.65 -6.67 -6.38
CA ALA A 388 0.65 -7.36 -5.09
C ALA A 388 0.34 -6.45 -3.88
N ASN A 389 0.50 -5.14 -4.02
CA ASN A 389 0.23 -4.17 -2.96
C ASN A 389 -0.20 -2.83 -3.57
N ALA A 390 -1.22 -2.21 -3.02
CA ALA A 390 -1.81 -0.94 -3.48
C ALA A 390 -0.81 0.21 -3.76
N PRO A 391 0.27 0.46 -2.99
CA PRO A 391 1.24 1.51 -3.28
C PRO A 391 2.20 1.21 -4.44
N ASN A 392 2.33 -0.05 -4.88
CA ASN A 392 3.32 -0.44 -5.89
C ASN A 392 3.13 0.23 -7.25
N PRO A 393 1.89 0.41 -7.78
CA PRO A 393 1.66 1.15 -9.01
C PRO A 393 2.20 2.59 -8.97
N ALA A 394 2.08 3.28 -7.84
CA ALA A 394 2.62 4.64 -7.67
C ALA A 394 4.16 4.63 -7.72
N GLY A 395 4.82 3.69 -7.05
CA GLY A 395 6.26 3.50 -7.14
C GLY A 395 6.74 3.19 -8.56
N TYR A 396 6.01 2.30 -9.26
CA TYR A 396 6.24 1.98 -10.66
C TYR A 396 6.14 3.23 -11.56
N ALA A 397 5.07 3.99 -11.43
CA ALA A 397 4.81 5.18 -12.23
C ALA A 397 5.90 6.26 -12.06
N ILE A 398 6.40 6.45 -10.83
CA ILE A 398 7.48 7.40 -10.52
C ILE A 398 8.83 6.96 -11.11
N LEU A 399 9.10 5.65 -11.13
CA LEU A 399 10.44 5.14 -11.48
C LEU A 399 10.59 4.69 -12.93
N LYS A 400 9.50 4.41 -13.66
CA LYS A 400 9.49 3.75 -14.98
C LYS A 400 10.37 4.41 -16.03
N ASP A 401 10.48 5.74 -16.04
CA ASP A 401 11.28 6.51 -17.00
C ASP A 401 12.81 6.29 -16.86
N ARG A 402 13.24 5.74 -15.70
CA ARG A 402 14.65 5.35 -15.46
C ARG A 402 15.04 4.01 -16.06
N TYR A 403 14.08 3.27 -16.62
CA TYR A 403 14.28 1.91 -17.15
C TYR A 403 14.25 1.85 -18.70
N GLY A 404 14.29 3.02 -19.36
CA GLY A 404 14.28 3.13 -20.83
C GLY A 404 12.88 3.04 -21.43
N SER A 405 12.81 2.97 -22.76
CA SER A 405 11.54 3.00 -23.52
C SER A 405 10.61 1.81 -23.26
N GLY A 406 11.15 0.67 -22.81
CA GLY A 406 10.35 -0.52 -22.47
C GLY A 406 9.77 -0.50 -21.04
N GLY A 407 10.09 0.50 -20.23
CA GLY A 407 9.68 0.57 -18.83
C GLY A 407 10.29 -0.52 -17.95
N ILE A 408 9.67 -0.80 -16.82
CA ILE A 408 10.13 -1.82 -15.87
C ILE A 408 9.62 -3.18 -16.30
N ASN A 409 10.54 -4.11 -16.58
CA ASN A 409 10.22 -5.48 -16.95
C ASN A 409 9.70 -6.26 -15.72
N PRO A 410 8.49 -6.85 -15.78
CA PRO A 410 7.87 -7.51 -14.61
C PRO A 410 8.68 -8.71 -14.10
N TRP A 411 9.27 -9.50 -14.99
CA TRP A 411 10.04 -10.68 -14.60
C TRP A 411 11.37 -10.31 -13.92
N LYS A 412 12.03 -9.26 -14.40
CA LYS A 412 13.26 -8.74 -13.75
C LYS A 412 12.92 -8.13 -12.39
N LEU A 413 11.77 -7.45 -12.26
CA LEU A 413 11.29 -6.94 -10.98
C LEU A 413 11.03 -8.09 -10.02
N PHE A 414 10.26 -9.10 -10.43
CA PHE A 414 9.97 -10.29 -9.63
C PHE A 414 11.26 -10.98 -9.13
N ALA A 415 12.21 -11.23 -10.05
CA ALA A 415 13.49 -11.84 -9.70
C ALA A 415 14.30 -10.99 -8.71
N ALA A 416 14.29 -9.67 -8.85
CA ALA A 416 15.01 -8.75 -7.96
C ALA A 416 14.35 -8.65 -6.58
N ALA A 417 13.02 -8.77 -6.51
CA ALA A 417 12.27 -8.79 -5.25
C ALA A 417 12.37 -10.13 -4.50
N ALA A 418 12.70 -11.24 -5.18
CA ALA A 418 12.66 -12.58 -4.61
C ALA A 418 13.59 -12.73 -3.39
N ILE A 419 14.84 -12.27 -3.46
CA ILE A 419 15.78 -12.38 -2.33
C ILE A 419 15.30 -11.55 -1.12
N PRO A 420 14.95 -10.26 -1.27
CA PRO A 420 14.36 -9.50 -0.16
C PRO A 420 13.09 -10.14 0.43
N THR A 421 12.24 -10.73 -0.40
CA THR A 421 11.03 -11.45 0.05
C THR A 421 11.37 -12.70 0.88
N LEU A 422 12.36 -13.48 0.46
CA LEU A 422 12.80 -14.67 1.22
C LEU A 422 13.41 -14.27 2.58
N ILE A 423 14.14 -13.17 2.65
CA ILE A 423 14.66 -12.64 3.92
C ILE A 423 13.51 -12.20 4.82
N ALA A 424 12.52 -11.48 4.26
CA ALA A 424 11.32 -11.09 5.01
C ALA A 424 10.57 -12.33 5.52
N ALA A 425 10.39 -13.35 4.67
CA ALA A 425 9.78 -14.62 5.07
C ALA A 425 10.55 -15.28 6.23
N ALA A 426 11.88 -15.35 6.14
CA ALA A 426 12.70 -15.89 7.22
C ALA A 426 12.51 -15.13 8.53
N CYS A 427 12.45 -13.79 8.50
CA CYS A 427 12.21 -12.98 9.69
C CYS A 427 10.83 -13.16 10.30
N PHE A 428 9.78 -13.35 9.48
CA PHE A 428 8.41 -13.57 9.97
C PHE A 428 8.17 -14.99 10.47
N LEU A 429 8.95 -15.97 10.01
CA LEU A 429 8.88 -17.36 10.47
C LEU A 429 9.74 -17.63 11.74
N LEU A 430 10.54 -16.63 12.20
CA LEU A 430 11.18 -16.66 13.53
C LEU A 430 10.14 -16.53 14.63
#